data_973964b7f9f3d00bdf58def11be618fa
#
_entry.id   973964b7f9f3d00bdf58def11be618fa
#
_cell.length_a   1.000
_cell.length_b   1.000
_cell.length_c   1.000
_cell.angle_alpha   90.00
_cell.angle_beta   90.00
_cell.angle_gamma   90.00
#
_symmetry.space_group_name_H-M   'P 1'
#
loop_
_entity.id
_entity.type
_entity.pdbx_description
1 polymer ?
#
loop_
_entity_poly.entity_id
_entity_poly.type
_entity_poly.pdbx_seq_one_letter_code
_entity_poly.pdbx_strand_id
1 'polypeptide(L)'
;MAKTFQYCVAENWGKGFIDHVEAIKISFTGLPGNVWQVPAYNKHANLWIAKVSGTVKTLAEAQAIVDAEVTAAQTAWDALSDEDKVDNPRPADITLTE
;
A
#
# COMPACT_ATOMS: atom_id res chain seq x y z
N MET A 1 -3.08 -27.83 -7.06
CA MET A 1 -2.79 -27.63 -5.65
C MET A 1 -2.97 -26.19 -5.27
N ALA A 2 -3.55 -25.97 -4.12
CA ALA A 2 -3.76 -24.62 -3.66
C ALA A 2 -2.43 -23.99 -3.29
N LYS A 3 -2.20 -22.77 -3.70
CA LYS A 3 -1.08 -21.96 -3.25
C LYS A 3 -1.48 -21.14 -2.05
N THR A 4 -0.53 -20.83 -1.23
CA THR A 4 -0.74 -19.85 -0.17
C THR A 4 0.25 -18.71 -0.37
N PHE A 5 -0.23 -17.51 -0.16
CA PHE A 5 0.60 -16.32 -0.26
C PHE A 5 0.65 -15.67 1.11
N GLN A 6 1.85 -15.58 1.65
CA GLN A 6 2.04 -14.84 2.89
C GLN A 6 2.17 -13.37 2.53
N TYR A 7 1.49 -12.50 3.27
CA TYR A 7 1.52 -11.09 2.96
C TYR A 7 1.86 -10.26 4.19
N CYS A 8 2.37 -9.08 3.91
CA CYS A 8 2.62 -8.08 4.91
C CYS A 8 2.28 -6.71 4.32
N VAL A 9 1.54 -5.92 5.08
CA VAL A 9 1.27 -4.53 4.74
C VAL A 9 1.96 -3.68 5.79
N ALA A 10 2.82 -2.78 5.36
CA ALA A 10 3.54 -1.89 6.26
C ALA A 10 3.32 -0.44 5.82
N GLU A 11 3.28 0.45 6.78
CA GLU A 11 3.13 1.88 6.54
C GLU A 11 4.44 2.59 6.80
N ASN A 12 4.78 3.53 5.94
CA ASN A 12 5.93 4.39 6.12
C ASN A 12 5.44 5.70 6.70
N TRP A 13 5.84 5.97 7.93
CA TRP A 13 5.35 7.14 8.66
C TRP A 13 6.34 8.28 8.63
N GLY A 14 5.82 9.46 8.48
CA GLY A 14 6.61 10.67 8.59
C GLY A 14 7.10 10.90 10.00
N LYS A 15 8.21 11.61 10.11
CA LYS A 15 8.86 11.83 11.36
C LYS A 15 7.98 12.59 12.35
N GLY A 16 7.76 12.01 13.51
CA GLY A 16 7.07 12.67 14.61
C GLY A 16 5.58 12.76 14.46
N PHE A 17 4.98 12.09 13.47
CA PHE A 17 3.58 12.23 13.24
C PHE A 17 2.81 10.95 13.26
N ILE A 18 1.75 10.92 14.02
CA ILE A 18 0.92 9.75 14.22
C ILE A 18 0.02 9.51 13.03
N ASP A 19 -0.45 10.57 12.39
CA ASP A 19 -1.45 10.44 11.33
C ASP A 19 -0.91 10.62 9.92
N HIS A 20 0.40 10.63 9.78
CA HIS A 20 1.00 10.96 8.51
C HIS A 20 1.65 9.73 7.87
N VAL A 21 0.99 9.16 6.90
CA VAL A 21 1.48 7.99 6.17
C VAL A 21 2.00 8.46 4.81
N GLU A 22 3.24 8.12 4.48
CA GLU A 22 3.84 8.55 3.22
C GLU A 22 3.78 7.49 2.13
N ALA A 23 3.75 6.24 2.52
CA ALA A 23 3.61 5.15 1.55
C ALA A 23 3.14 3.89 2.26
N ILE A 24 2.50 3.04 1.49
CA ILE A 24 2.11 1.72 1.94
C ILE A 24 2.93 0.72 1.14
N LYS A 25 3.58 -0.20 1.81
CA LYS A 25 4.31 -1.28 1.15
C LYS A 25 3.52 -2.57 1.36
N ILE A 26 3.19 -3.22 0.26
CA ILE A 26 2.46 -4.48 0.29
C ILE A 26 3.35 -5.53 -0.33
N SER A 27 3.54 -6.64 0.36
CA SER A 27 4.35 -7.73 -0.17
C SER A 27 3.61 -9.05 -0.06
N PHE A 28 3.82 -9.90 -1.07
CA PHE A 28 3.26 -11.25 -1.09
C PHE A 28 4.35 -12.23 -1.48
N THR A 29 4.56 -13.24 -0.67
CA THR A 29 5.46 -14.32 -1.02
C THR A 29 4.81 -15.16 -2.10
N GLY A 30 5.53 -15.45 -3.15
CA GLY A 30 5.05 -16.34 -4.21
C GLY A 30 4.45 -15.65 -5.42
N LEU A 31 4.43 -14.32 -5.45
CA LEU A 31 3.99 -13.58 -6.62
C LEU A 31 5.15 -12.87 -7.28
N PRO A 32 5.16 -12.77 -8.63
CA PRO A 32 6.19 -12.00 -9.33
C PRO A 32 6.17 -10.55 -8.89
N GLY A 33 7.33 -9.96 -8.73
CA GLY A 33 7.44 -8.59 -8.33
C GLY A 33 6.95 -8.30 -6.92
N ASN A 34 6.97 -9.23 -6.08
CA ASN A 34 6.34 -9.40 -4.78
C ASN A 34 6.33 -8.22 -3.78
N VAL A 35 6.71 -7.05 -4.17
CA VAL A 35 6.63 -5.84 -3.33
C VAL A 35 6.06 -4.69 -4.14
N TRP A 36 5.01 -4.09 -3.63
CA TRP A 36 4.39 -2.95 -4.27
C TRP A 36 4.32 -1.80 -3.29
N GLN A 37 4.61 -0.61 -3.75
CA GLN A 37 4.48 0.59 -2.93
C GLN A 37 3.37 1.46 -3.46
N VAL A 38 2.49 1.86 -2.56
CA VAL A 38 1.41 2.78 -2.87
C VAL A 38 1.74 4.10 -2.19
N PRO A 39 2.05 5.16 -2.94
CA PRO A 39 2.35 6.44 -2.34
C PRO A 39 1.12 6.98 -1.62
N ALA A 40 1.31 7.44 -0.39
CA ALA A 40 0.24 8.09 0.33
C ALA A 40 0.42 9.59 0.10
N TYR A 41 1.15 10.28 0.87
CA TYR A 41 1.61 11.60 0.48
C TYR A 41 2.70 11.94 1.43
N ASN A 42 3.59 12.24 1.35
CA ASN A 42 4.52 12.69 1.18
C ASN A 42 5.51 13.21 1.73
N LYS A 43 6.34 13.25 2.24
CA LYS A 43 7.28 14.05 2.40
C LYS A 43 8.49 13.46 3.04
N HIS A 44 8.69 13.16 4.30
CA HIS A 44 9.93 12.77 4.97
C HIS A 44 9.76 11.50 5.78
N ALA A 45 9.52 10.42 5.08
CA ALA A 45 9.33 9.14 5.73
C ALA A 45 10.64 8.61 6.29
N ASN A 46 10.60 8.06 7.47
CA ASN A 46 11.78 7.51 8.09
C ASN A 46 11.55 6.23 8.88
N LEU A 47 10.35 5.71 8.88
CA LEU A 47 10.04 4.53 9.68
C LEU A 47 8.96 3.68 9.03
N TRP A 48 9.26 2.40 8.83
CA TRP A 48 8.27 1.44 8.37
C TRP A 48 7.70 0.68 9.56
N ILE A 49 6.37 0.65 9.65
CA ILE A 49 5.68 -0.04 10.73
C ILE A 49 4.75 -1.07 10.11
N ALA A 50 4.87 -2.30 10.53
CA ALA A 50 3.98 -3.36 10.06
C ALA A 50 2.57 -3.07 10.55
N LYS A 51 1.62 -3.04 9.62
CA LYS A 51 0.22 -2.79 9.91
C LYS A 51 -0.53 -4.10 10.08
N VAL A 52 -0.33 -5.01 9.17
CA VAL A 52 -1.00 -6.30 9.19
C VAL A 52 -0.19 -7.30 8.38
N SER A 53 -0.27 -8.55 8.78
CA SER A 53 0.29 -9.66 8.00
C SER A 53 -0.63 -10.86 8.11
N GLY A 54 -0.52 -11.76 7.17
CA GLY A 54 -1.37 -12.93 7.17
C GLY A 54 -1.10 -13.81 5.97
N THR A 55 -2.06 -14.67 5.68
CA THR A 55 -1.96 -15.63 4.60
C THR A 55 -3.27 -15.64 3.81
N VAL A 56 -3.16 -15.68 2.50
CA VAL A 56 -4.31 -15.85 1.62
C VAL A 56 -4.07 -17.03 0.70
N LYS A 57 -5.12 -17.57 0.15
CA LYS A 57 -5.04 -18.81 -0.64
C LYS A 57 -5.21 -18.60 -2.13
N THR A 58 -5.77 -17.49 -2.55
CA THR A 58 -6.03 -17.23 -3.95
C THR A 58 -5.52 -15.87 -4.37
N LEU A 59 -5.27 -15.72 -5.66
CA LEU A 59 -4.88 -14.44 -6.22
C LEU A 59 -5.98 -13.39 -5.99
N ALA A 60 -7.24 -13.81 -6.08
CA ALA A 60 -8.36 -12.90 -5.85
C ALA A 60 -8.36 -12.35 -4.44
N GLU A 61 -8.03 -13.17 -3.45
CA GLU A 61 -7.92 -12.71 -2.07
C GLU A 61 -6.76 -11.72 -1.91
N ALA A 62 -5.63 -12.00 -2.56
CA ALA A 62 -4.48 -11.10 -2.53
C ALA A 62 -4.84 -9.77 -3.19
N GLN A 63 -5.51 -9.82 -4.34
CA GLN A 63 -5.93 -8.63 -5.04
C GLN A 63 -6.87 -7.77 -4.19
N ALA A 64 -7.77 -8.40 -3.43
CA ALA A 64 -8.68 -7.66 -2.56
C ALA A 64 -7.91 -6.88 -1.49
N ILE A 65 -6.83 -7.44 -0.96
CA ILE A 65 -6.00 -6.74 0.02
C ILE A 65 -5.35 -5.52 -0.60
N VAL A 66 -4.76 -5.68 -1.79
CA VAL A 66 -4.13 -4.58 -2.50
C VAL A 66 -5.15 -3.50 -2.84
N ASP A 67 -6.32 -3.91 -3.33
CA ASP A 67 -7.38 -2.96 -3.70
C ASP A 67 -7.83 -2.11 -2.52
N ALA A 68 -7.95 -2.73 -1.34
CA ALA A 68 -8.34 -1.99 -0.14
C ALA A 68 -7.33 -0.92 0.21
N GLU A 69 -6.04 -1.22 0.14
CA GLU A 69 -5.00 -0.26 0.46
C GLU A 69 -4.89 0.83 -0.60
N VAL A 70 -4.99 0.46 -1.87
CA VAL A 70 -4.95 1.44 -2.96
C VAL A 70 -6.16 2.36 -2.89
N THR A 71 -7.35 1.82 -2.65
CA THR A 71 -8.57 2.64 -2.54
C THR A 71 -8.46 3.62 -1.38
N ALA A 72 -7.95 3.17 -0.24
CA ALA A 72 -7.77 4.05 0.91
C ALA A 72 -6.79 5.18 0.60
N ALA A 73 -5.70 4.87 -0.10
CA ALA A 73 -4.72 5.87 -0.49
C ALA A 73 -5.29 6.86 -1.50
N GLN A 74 -6.07 6.37 -2.47
CA GLN A 74 -6.72 7.22 -3.46
C GLN A 74 -7.74 8.14 -2.81
N THR A 75 -8.51 7.65 -1.86
CA THR A 75 -9.50 8.45 -1.15
C THR A 75 -8.80 9.55 -0.34
N ALA A 76 -7.70 9.23 0.32
CA ALA A 76 -6.93 10.23 1.04
C ALA A 76 -6.37 11.29 0.10
N TRP A 77 -5.86 10.87 -1.07
CA TRP A 77 -5.34 11.80 -2.06
C TRP A 77 -6.44 12.72 -2.59
N ASP A 78 -7.62 12.16 -2.88
CA ASP A 78 -8.74 12.94 -3.40
C ASP A 78 -9.19 14.02 -2.42
N ALA A 79 -8.92 13.84 -1.14
CA ALA A 79 -9.25 14.80 -0.10
C ALA A 79 -8.19 15.89 0.08
N LEU A 80 -7.05 15.79 -0.60
CA LEU A 80 -5.98 16.79 -0.48
C LEU A 80 -6.39 18.09 -1.15
N SER A 81 -5.72 19.18 -0.75
CA SER A 81 -5.87 20.46 -1.42
C SER A 81 -5.28 20.38 -2.83
N ASP A 82 -5.69 21.31 -3.70
CA ASP A 82 -5.14 21.36 -5.06
C ASP A 82 -3.63 21.54 -5.04
N GLU A 83 -3.11 22.32 -4.10
CA GLU A 83 -1.70 22.54 -3.95
C GLU A 83 -0.95 21.24 -3.63
N ASP A 84 -1.48 20.46 -2.70
CA ASP A 84 -0.86 19.21 -2.32
C ASP A 84 -0.95 18.17 -3.43
N LYS A 85 -2.00 18.21 -4.25
CA LYS A 85 -2.13 17.29 -5.37
C LYS A 85 -1.08 17.53 -6.45
N VAL A 86 -0.63 18.76 -6.58
CA VAL A 86 0.39 19.09 -7.58
C VAL A 86 1.72 18.38 -7.26
N ASP A 87 2.04 18.33 -5.98
CA ASP A 87 3.32 17.74 -5.54
C ASP A 87 3.28 16.24 -5.36
N ASN A 88 2.10 15.64 -5.38
CA ASN A 88 1.93 14.23 -5.06
C ASN A 88 1.09 13.54 -6.13
N PRO A 89 1.60 12.50 -6.79
CA PRO A 89 0.82 11.79 -7.79
C PRO A 89 -0.29 10.96 -7.13
N ARG A 90 -1.41 10.87 -7.81
CA ARG A 90 -2.50 10.02 -7.34
C ARG A 90 -2.06 8.55 -7.40
N PRO A 91 -2.27 7.78 -6.33
CA PRO A 91 -1.91 6.37 -6.36
C PRO A 91 -2.63 5.63 -7.49
N ALA A 92 -1.86 4.84 -8.24
CA ALA A 92 -2.40 4.08 -9.36
C ALA A 92 -2.94 2.74 -8.89
N ASP A 93 -3.88 2.20 -9.63
CA ASP A 93 -4.36 0.85 -9.37
C ASP A 93 -3.25 -0.16 -9.60
N ILE A 94 -3.26 -1.22 -8.81
CA ILE A 94 -2.28 -2.29 -8.91
C ILE A 94 -3.02 -3.58 -9.24
N THR A 95 -2.61 -4.23 -10.32
CA THR A 95 -3.17 -5.53 -10.71
C THR A 95 -2.12 -6.61 -10.49
N LEU A 96 -2.48 -7.59 -9.67
CA LEU A 96 -1.58 -8.68 -9.38
C LEU A 96 -1.69 -9.77 -10.45
N THR A 97 -0.57 -10.42 -10.72
CA THR A 97 -0.54 -11.56 -11.64
C THR A 97 0.27 -12.68 -11.02
N GLU A 98 -0.09 -13.91 -11.32
CA GLU A 98 0.71 -15.06 -10.89
C GLU A 98 1.86 -15.34 -11.81
#